data_4297c8695386be3641a181ac530f482e
#
_entry.id   4297c8695386be3641a181ac530f482e
#
_cell.length_a   1.000
_cell.length_b   1.000
_cell.length_c   1.000
_cell.angle_alpha   90.00
_cell.angle_beta   90.00
_cell.angle_gamma   90.00
#
_symmetry.space_group_name_H-M   'P 1'
#
loop_
_entity.id
_entity.type
_entity.pdbx_description
1 polymer ?
#
loop_
_entity_poly.entity_id
_entity_poly.type
_entity_poly.pdbx_seq_one_letter_code
_entity_poly.pdbx_strand_id
1 'polypeptide(L)'
;LYTVSLATQGLCNYLNKIKKKNKSAVIAYDCRKFSKEFAIQAAKIFSANNIKSYLFSNLRPTPQLSFAVRELKSSCGIVITASHNPKEYNGYKVYWKDGGQIIYPHDQNIINEVNKIDNFSKINFNENKKLIYQIDEKMDKKYIKRIKKLSLQNNSKSDLKIIFSSLHGTGITQVPNALKAFGFKNIFIVKKQEKPDSEFSTVISPCLLYTSDAADEG
;
A
#
# COMPACT_ATOMS: atom_id res chain seq x y z
N LEU A 1 3.76 9.31 14.69
CA LEU A 1 4.17 7.94 15.06
C LEU A 1 3.27 7.32 16.16
N TYR A 2 2.86 8.09 17.16
CA TYR A 2 2.01 7.58 18.25
C TYR A 2 0.71 6.95 17.75
N THR A 3 -0.06 7.67 16.95
CA THR A 3 -1.36 7.21 16.40
C THR A 3 -1.22 5.92 15.57
N VAL A 4 -0.15 5.82 14.77
CA VAL A 4 0.15 4.62 13.98
C VAL A 4 0.50 3.44 14.89
N SER A 5 1.29 3.68 15.94
CA SER A 5 1.64 2.64 16.92
C SER A 5 0.40 2.14 17.66
N LEU A 6 -0.47 3.06 18.09
CA LEU A 6 -1.73 2.76 18.76
C LEU A 6 -2.66 1.91 17.88
N ALA A 7 -2.90 2.36 16.63
CA ALA A 7 -3.74 1.64 15.68
C ALA A 7 -3.18 0.23 15.37
N THR A 8 -1.85 0.14 15.19
CA THR A 8 -1.19 -1.14 14.92
C THR A 8 -1.24 -2.07 16.13
N GLN A 9 -1.06 -1.56 17.34
CA GLN A 9 -1.19 -2.37 18.56
C GLN A 9 -2.61 -2.90 18.73
N GLY A 10 -3.64 -2.09 18.51
CA GLY A 10 -5.03 -2.53 18.56
C GLY A 10 -5.33 -3.62 17.52
N LEU A 11 -4.82 -3.46 16.30
CA LEU A 11 -4.90 -4.51 15.27
C LEU A 11 -4.17 -5.79 15.69
N CYS A 12 -2.99 -5.69 16.30
CA CYS A 12 -2.26 -6.85 16.84
C CYS A 12 -3.06 -7.56 17.93
N ASN A 13 -3.66 -6.81 18.87
CA ASN A 13 -4.49 -7.35 19.93
C ASN A 13 -5.67 -8.14 19.35
N TYR A 14 -6.36 -7.58 18.35
CA TYR A 14 -7.44 -8.26 17.66
C TYR A 14 -6.96 -9.52 16.95
N LEU A 15 -5.90 -9.44 16.17
CA LEU A 15 -5.33 -10.60 15.46
C LEU A 15 -4.92 -11.71 16.45
N ASN A 16 -4.41 -11.35 17.63
CA ASN A 16 -3.96 -12.33 18.63
C ASN A 16 -5.11 -13.09 19.30
N LYS A 17 -6.33 -12.57 19.26
CA LYS A 17 -7.54 -13.28 19.69
C LYS A 17 -8.03 -14.30 18.67
N ILE A 18 -7.63 -14.18 17.40
CA ILE A 18 -8.02 -15.11 16.35
C ILE A 18 -7.14 -16.36 16.41
N LYS A 19 -7.76 -17.53 16.43
CA LYS A 19 -7.08 -18.84 16.41
C LYS A 19 -6.44 -19.11 15.05
N LYS A 20 -5.27 -18.52 14.79
CA LYS A 20 -4.46 -18.77 13.59
C LYS A 20 -3.00 -18.89 14.00
N LYS A 21 -2.33 -19.97 13.61
CA LYS A 21 -0.86 -20.10 13.72
C LYS A 21 -0.19 -19.25 12.62
N ASN A 22 1.02 -18.78 12.88
CA ASN A 22 1.85 -18.05 11.91
C ASN A 22 1.16 -16.81 11.29
N LYS A 23 0.73 -15.88 12.16
CA LYS A 23 0.15 -14.60 11.74
C LYS A 23 1.17 -13.75 10.99
N SER A 24 0.70 -13.04 9.98
CA SER A 24 1.51 -12.08 9.22
C SER A 24 0.69 -10.91 8.71
N ALA A 25 1.37 -9.80 8.47
CA ALA A 25 0.82 -8.60 7.87
C ALA A 25 1.66 -8.15 6.67
N VAL A 26 1.03 -7.66 5.61
CA VAL A 26 1.70 -7.00 4.49
C VAL A 26 1.55 -5.50 4.66
N ILE A 27 2.61 -4.74 4.38
CA ILE A 27 2.65 -3.30 4.62
C ILE A 27 3.11 -2.59 3.36
N ALA A 28 2.27 -1.69 2.86
CA ALA A 28 2.59 -0.79 1.75
C ALA A 28 2.40 0.68 2.17
N TYR A 29 2.97 1.57 1.39
CA TYR A 29 2.88 3.01 1.64
C TYR A 29 2.98 3.78 0.33
N ASP A 30 2.52 5.03 0.34
CA ASP A 30 2.61 5.97 -0.77
C ASP A 30 3.78 6.95 -0.62
N CYS A 31 3.83 7.99 -1.46
CA CYS A 31 4.89 9.00 -1.46
C CYS A 31 4.70 10.12 -0.43
N ARG A 32 3.60 10.14 0.32
CA ARG A 32 3.28 11.21 1.26
C ARG A 32 4.33 11.33 2.36
N LYS A 33 4.43 12.53 2.90
CA LYS A 33 5.33 12.83 4.02
C LYS A 33 5.11 11.84 5.16
N PHE A 34 6.19 11.26 5.66
CA PHE A 34 6.22 10.26 6.72
C PHE A 34 5.54 8.90 6.42
N SER A 35 5.02 8.66 5.21
CA SER A 35 4.38 7.38 4.91
C SER A 35 5.31 6.19 5.10
N LYS A 36 6.57 6.32 4.69
CA LYS A 36 7.59 5.28 4.87
C LYS A 36 7.92 5.04 6.35
N GLU A 37 8.09 6.10 7.12
CA GLU A 37 8.38 6.05 8.56
C GLU A 37 7.22 5.41 9.33
N PHE A 38 5.99 5.74 8.97
CA PHE A 38 4.79 5.13 9.55
C PHE A 38 4.69 3.64 9.20
N ALA A 39 5.01 3.26 7.96
CA ALA A 39 5.03 1.86 7.55
C ALA A 39 6.10 1.04 8.29
N ILE A 40 7.29 1.61 8.48
CA ILE A 40 8.36 0.99 9.27
C ILE A 40 7.93 0.85 10.73
N GLN A 41 7.33 1.88 11.33
CA GLN A 41 6.85 1.84 12.70
C GLN A 41 5.79 0.75 12.88
N ALA A 42 4.84 0.64 11.95
CA ALA A 42 3.85 -0.43 11.99
C ALA A 42 4.51 -1.82 11.90
N ALA A 43 5.51 -2.00 11.03
CA ALA A 43 6.25 -3.26 10.92
C ALA A 43 6.93 -3.64 12.24
N LYS A 44 7.51 -2.68 12.96
CA LYS A 44 8.11 -2.87 14.27
C LYS A 44 7.08 -3.33 15.31
N ILE A 45 5.92 -2.66 15.38
CA ILE A 45 4.85 -3.03 16.32
C ILE A 45 4.29 -4.44 16.01
N PHE A 46 4.05 -4.78 14.74
CA PHE A 46 3.66 -6.15 14.38
C PHE A 46 4.69 -7.18 14.87
N SER A 47 5.97 -6.92 14.60
CA SER A 47 7.05 -7.84 14.97
C SER A 47 7.19 -7.99 16.48
N ALA A 48 7.02 -6.91 17.25
CA ALA A 48 6.99 -6.92 18.71
C ALA A 48 5.84 -7.78 19.28
N ASN A 49 4.76 -7.93 18.52
CA ASN A 49 3.60 -8.76 18.87
C ASN A 49 3.64 -10.17 18.23
N ASN A 50 4.82 -10.65 17.83
CA ASN A 50 5.04 -11.96 17.20
C ASN A 50 4.26 -12.17 15.89
N ILE A 51 3.99 -11.10 15.15
CA ILE A 51 3.36 -11.12 13.83
C ILE A 51 4.40 -10.81 12.78
N LYS A 52 4.61 -11.71 11.82
CA LYS A 52 5.53 -11.48 10.69
C LYS A 52 5.09 -10.26 9.89
N SER A 53 6.02 -9.38 9.57
CA SER A 53 5.77 -8.18 8.77
C SER A 53 6.44 -8.31 7.42
N TYR A 54 5.66 -8.23 6.35
CA TYR A 54 6.15 -8.14 4.98
C TYR A 54 6.04 -6.69 4.52
N LEU A 55 7.13 -5.95 4.63
CA LEU A 55 7.19 -4.53 4.28
C LEU A 55 7.70 -4.36 2.85
N PHE A 56 6.96 -3.67 2.00
CA PHE A 56 7.48 -3.28 0.69
C PHE A 56 8.69 -2.35 0.85
N SER A 57 9.77 -2.66 0.12
CA SER A 57 11.03 -1.89 0.17
C SER A 57 10.89 -0.47 -0.35
N ASN A 58 9.91 -0.25 -1.23
CA ASN A 58 9.57 1.04 -1.81
C ASN A 58 8.04 1.20 -1.89
N LEU A 59 7.56 2.41 -2.19
CA LEU A 59 6.11 2.68 -2.33
C LEU A 59 5.45 1.72 -3.33
N ARG A 60 4.23 1.29 -3.02
CA ARG A 60 3.44 0.40 -3.88
C ARG A 60 1.96 0.77 -3.82
N PRO A 61 1.24 0.59 -4.95
CA PRO A 61 -0.19 0.90 -5.02
C PRO A 61 -1.03 -0.10 -4.21
N THR A 62 -2.15 0.37 -3.72
CA THR A 62 -3.12 -0.41 -2.92
C THR A 62 -3.54 -1.74 -3.58
N PRO A 63 -3.81 -1.83 -4.90
CA PRO A 63 -4.14 -3.12 -5.53
C PRO A 63 -3.03 -4.16 -5.40
N GLN A 64 -1.77 -3.74 -5.36
CA GLN A 64 -0.65 -4.65 -5.17
C GLN A 64 -0.54 -5.12 -3.71
N LEU A 65 -0.88 -4.25 -2.73
CA LEU A 65 -1.03 -4.69 -1.35
C LEU A 65 -2.08 -5.80 -1.24
N SER A 66 -3.27 -5.57 -1.78
CA SER A 66 -4.37 -6.53 -1.81
C SER A 66 -3.94 -7.88 -2.42
N PHE A 67 -3.22 -7.83 -3.55
CA PHE A 67 -2.65 -9.02 -4.17
C PHE A 67 -1.64 -9.72 -3.25
N ALA A 68 -0.71 -8.98 -2.65
CA ALA A 68 0.34 -9.53 -1.80
C ALA A 68 -0.23 -10.19 -0.53
N VAL A 69 -1.30 -9.63 0.05
CA VAL A 69 -2.01 -10.25 1.20
C VAL A 69 -2.47 -11.66 0.84
N ARG A 70 -3.10 -11.84 -0.32
CA ARG A 70 -3.58 -13.15 -0.79
C ARG A 70 -2.44 -14.07 -1.19
N GLU A 71 -1.46 -13.57 -1.94
CA GLU A 71 -0.32 -14.34 -2.44
C GLU A 71 0.53 -14.92 -1.30
N LEU A 72 0.74 -14.14 -0.22
CA LEU A 72 1.48 -14.54 0.97
C LEU A 72 0.60 -15.22 2.03
N LYS A 73 -0.72 -15.39 1.76
CA LYS A 73 -1.69 -15.92 2.72
C LYS A 73 -1.62 -15.23 4.07
N SER A 74 -1.39 -13.92 4.05
CA SER A 74 -1.25 -13.10 5.25
C SER A 74 -2.57 -12.97 6.02
N SER A 75 -2.50 -12.59 7.28
CA SER A 75 -3.69 -12.40 8.11
C SER A 75 -4.38 -11.09 7.78
N CYS A 76 -3.60 -10.08 7.44
CA CYS A 76 -4.07 -8.76 7.05
C CYS A 76 -3.03 -8.04 6.19
N GLY A 77 -3.40 -6.88 5.70
CA GLY A 77 -2.51 -5.89 5.12
C GLY A 77 -2.83 -4.51 5.64
N ILE A 78 -1.85 -3.60 5.58
CA ILE A 78 -2.06 -2.18 5.81
C ILE A 78 -1.44 -1.36 4.69
N VAL A 79 -2.08 -0.26 4.35
CA VAL A 79 -1.48 0.75 3.47
C VAL A 79 -1.52 2.12 4.14
N ILE A 80 -0.37 2.76 4.18
CA ILE A 80 -0.21 4.13 4.68
C ILE A 80 -0.42 5.07 3.50
N THR A 81 -1.59 5.69 3.45
CA THR A 81 -2.02 6.60 2.37
C THR A 81 -3.27 7.36 2.73
N ALA A 82 -3.39 8.58 2.29
CA ALA A 82 -4.65 9.34 2.31
C ALA A 82 -5.31 9.44 0.92
N SER A 83 -4.93 8.55 -0.03
CA SER A 83 -5.53 8.50 -1.37
C SER A 83 -5.34 9.81 -2.14
N HIS A 84 -6.43 10.52 -2.43
CA HIS A 84 -6.47 11.79 -3.16
C HIS A 84 -6.69 13.03 -2.26
N ASN A 85 -6.67 12.85 -0.95
CA ASN A 85 -6.78 13.97 -0.01
C ASN A 85 -5.59 14.92 -0.14
N PRO A 86 -5.70 16.20 0.31
CA PRO A 86 -4.59 17.14 0.33
C PRO A 86 -3.31 16.55 0.92
N LYS A 87 -2.16 17.11 0.54
CA LYS A 87 -0.83 16.55 0.85
C LYS A 87 -0.52 16.46 2.35
N GLU A 88 -1.17 17.29 3.15
CA GLU A 88 -1.01 17.36 4.61
C GLU A 88 -1.61 16.14 5.32
N TYR A 89 -2.53 15.45 4.66
CA TYR A 89 -3.19 14.28 5.24
C TYR A 89 -2.39 13.02 4.99
N ASN A 90 -2.45 12.12 5.95
CA ASN A 90 -2.04 10.73 5.80
C ASN A 90 -3.09 9.83 6.42
N GLY A 91 -3.03 8.52 6.16
CA GLY A 91 -4.05 7.59 6.63
C GLY A 91 -3.52 6.19 6.84
N TYR A 92 -4.27 5.41 7.59
CA TYR A 92 -3.97 4.03 7.95
C TYR A 92 -5.17 3.17 7.53
N LYS A 93 -5.06 2.46 6.39
CA LYS A 93 -6.12 1.60 5.88
C LYS A 93 -5.77 0.14 6.10
N VAL A 94 -6.71 -0.62 6.63
CA VAL A 94 -6.53 -2.05 6.93
C VAL A 94 -7.27 -2.89 5.88
N TYR A 95 -6.61 -3.97 5.45
CA TYR A 95 -7.11 -4.98 4.53
C TYR A 95 -7.13 -6.33 5.22
N TRP A 96 -8.17 -7.12 4.95
CA TRP A 96 -8.29 -8.45 5.55
C TRP A 96 -7.59 -9.53 4.72
N LYS A 97 -7.64 -10.78 5.20
CA LYS A 97 -6.97 -11.94 4.57
C LYS A 97 -7.40 -12.23 3.13
N ASP A 98 -8.57 -11.77 2.73
CA ASP A 98 -9.12 -11.87 1.38
C ASP A 98 -8.59 -10.78 0.44
N GLY A 99 -7.86 -9.80 0.98
CA GLY A 99 -7.33 -8.64 0.25
C GLY A 99 -8.34 -7.51 0.06
N GLY A 100 -9.54 -7.60 0.63
CA GLY A 100 -10.50 -6.52 0.71
C GLY A 100 -10.22 -5.58 1.88
N GLN A 101 -10.62 -4.31 1.77
CA GLN A 101 -10.59 -3.41 2.91
C GLN A 101 -11.54 -3.94 3.98
N ILE A 102 -11.16 -3.80 5.26
CA ILE A 102 -11.98 -4.29 6.36
C ILE A 102 -13.34 -3.61 6.42
N ILE A 103 -14.34 -4.42 6.76
CA ILE A 103 -15.71 -4.01 7.01
C ILE A 103 -16.19 -4.65 8.32
N TYR A 104 -17.41 -4.32 8.74
CA TYR A 104 -18.05 -4.96 9.89
C TYR A 104 -18.00 -6.50 9.77
N PRO A 105 -17.70 -7.24 10.85
CA PRO A 105 -17.45 -6.77 12.22
C PRO A 105 -15.97 -6.47 12.54
N HIS A 106 -15.06 -6.63 11.59
CA HIS A 106 -13.61 -6.54 11.82
C HIS A 106 -13.18 -5.12 12.17
N ASP A 107 -13.69 -4.12 11.48
CA ASP A 107 -13.42 -2.70 11.71
C ASP A 107 -13.78 -2.29 13.14
N GLN A 108 -15.01 -2.58 13.56
CA GLN A 108 -15.49 -2.27 14.91
C GLN A 108 -14.68 -3.01 15.99
N ASN A 109 -14.37 -4.28 15.76
CA ASN A 109 -13.59 -5.07 16.71
C ASN A 109 -12.16 -4.53 16.87
N ILE A 110 -11.52 -4.06 15.79
CA ILE A 110 -10.19 -3.43 15.85
C ILE A 110 -10.27 -2.11 16.61
N ILE A 111 -11.26 -1.26 16.32
CA ILE A 111 -11.48 0.01 17.03
C ILE A 111 -11.67 -0.24 18.53
N ASN A 112 -12.46 -1.25 18.89
CA ASN A 112 -12.65 -1.64 20.28
C ASN A 112 -11.33 -2.03 20.98
N GLU A 113 -10.42 -2.73 20.28
CA GLU A 113 -9.10 -3.05 20.84
C GLU A 113 -8.20 -1.82 20.92
N VAL A 114 -8.28 -0.88 19.98
CA VAL A 114 -7.56 0.39 20.03
C VAL A 114 -8.01 1.20 21.26
N ASN A 115 -9.31 1.31 21.48
CA ASN A 115 -9.90 2.09 22.59
C ASN A 115 -9.57 1.53 24.00
N LYS A 116 -9.16 0.26 24.09
CA LYS A 116 -8.68 -0.35 25.35
C LYS A 116 -7.25 0.04 25.72
N ILE A 117 -6.53 0.68 24.80
CA ILE A 117 -5.16 1.14 25.02
C ILE A 117 -5.23 2.57 25.56
N ASP A 118 -5.38 2.70 26.84
CA ASP A 118 -5.51 3.97 27.55
C ASP A 118 -4.15 4.60 27.92
N ASN A 119 -3.06 3.81 27.83
CA ASN A 119 -1.73 4.23 28.20
C ASN A 119 -0.71 3.78 27.14
N PHE A 120 0.25 4.64 26.84
CA PHE A 120 1.35 4.38 25.92
C PHE A 120 2.19 3.14 26.30
N SER A 121 2.33 2.85 27.58
CA SER A 121 3.05 1.66 28.08
C SER A 121 2.41 0.33 27.65
N LYS A 122 1.14 0.33 27.23
CA LYS A 122 0.47 -0.86 26.69
C LYS A 122 0.81 -1.17 25.24
N ILE A 123 1.57 -0.30 24.57
CA ILE A 123 2.09 -0.54 23.23
C ILE A 123 3.43 -1.28 23.35
N ASN A 124 3.54 -2.43 22.73
CA ASN A 124 4.78 -3.18 22.70
C ASN A 124 5.75 -2.62 21.65
N PHE A 125 6.84 -2.01 22.09
CA PHE A 125 7.89 -1.45 21.22
C PHE A 125 9.12 -2.38 21.09
N ASN A 126 9.13 -3.56 21.71
CA ASN A 126 10.25 -4.50 21.67
C ASN A 126 10.30 -5.22 20.31
N GLU A 127 10.80 -4.53 19.28
CA GLU A 127 10.85 -5.06 17.93
C GLU A 127 11.66 -6.35 17.81
N ASN A 128 11.15 -7.31 17.06
CA ASN A 128 11.86 -8.50 16.63
C ASN A 128 12.25 -8.38 15.15
N LYS A 129 13.46 -7.94 14.87
CA LYS A 129 13.97 -7.74 13.50
C LYS A 129 13.89 -9.00 12.63
N LYS A 130 13.98 -10.21 13.25
CA LYS A 130 13.88 -11.49 12.52
C LYS A 130 12.48 -11.75 11.96
N LEU A 131 11.48 -11.01 12.39
CA LEU A 131 10.10 -11.09 11.90
C LEU A 131 9.75 -9.99 10.88
N ILE A 132 10.70 -9.13 10.52
CA ILE A 132 10.50 -8.06 9.52
C ILE A 132 11.21 -8.47 8.23
N TYR A 133 10.42 -8.72 7.19
CA TYR A 133 10.88 -9.14 5.86
C TYR A 133 10.60 -8.05 4.85
N GLN A 134 11.58 -7.70 4.05
CA GLN A 134 11.36 -6.84 2.89
C GLN A 134 10.82 -7.66 1.71
N ILE A 135 9.84 -7.10 1.00
CA ILE A 135 9.34 -7.63 -0.26
C ILE A 135 9.54 -6.59 -1.37
N ASP A 136 9.91 -7.08 -2.54
CA ASP A 136 10.44 -6.29 -3.63
C ASP A 136 10.03 -6.80 -5.03
N GLU A 137 10.92 -6.70 -6.00
CA GLU A 137 10.71 -7.05 -7.40
C GLU A 137 10.15 -8.46 -7.64
N LYS A 138 10.42 -9.42 -6.77
CA LYS A 138 9.83 -10.78 -6.93
C LYS A 138 8.32 -10.73 -6.81
N MET A 139 7.82 -9.91 -5.87
CA MET A 139 6.38 -9.68 -5.72
C MET A 139 5.83 -8.85 -6.88
N ASP A 140 6.57 -7.86 -7.36
CA ASP A 140 6.20 -7.04 -8.51
C ASP A 140 6.02 -7.92 -9.77
N LYS A 141 6.97 -8.80 -10.05
CA LYS A 141 6.89 -9.75 -11.18
C LYS A 141 5.68 -10.68 -11.08
N LYS A 142 5.37 -11.17 -9.88
CA LYS A 142 4.18 -12.01 -9.64
C LYS A 142 2.89 -11.23 -9.89
N TYR A 143 2.83 -9.99 -9.40
CA TYR A 143 1.67 -9.11 -9.59
C TYR A 143 1.45 -8.81 -11.09
N ILE A 144 2.48 -8.37 -11.80
CA ILE A 144 2.41 -8.09 -13.25
C ILE A 144 2.01 -9.35 -14.04
N LYS A 145 2.58 -10.52 -13.71
CA LYS A 145 2.19 -11.79 -14.32
C LYS A 145 0.72 -12.10 -14.09
N ARG A 146 0.18 -11.78 -12.90
CA ARG A 146 -1.23 -12.01 -12.57
C ARG A 146 -2.15 -11.08 -13.35
N ILE A 147 -1.87 -9.79 -13.40
CA ILE A 147 -2.71 -8.83 -14.13
C ILE A 147 -2.65 -9.08 -15.64
N LYS A 148 -1.49 -9.47 -16.19
CA LYS A 148 -1.37 -9.83 -17.61
C LYS A 148 -2.32 -10.96 -18.02
N LYS A 149 -2.58 -11.94 -17.13
CA LYS A 149 -3.54 -13.02 -17.37
C LYS A 149 -5.00 -12.56 -17.47
N LEU A 150 -5.30 -11.33 -17.06
CA LEU A 150 -6.64 -10.74 -17.15
C LEU A 150 -6.86 -10.03 -18.49
N SER A 151 -5.82 -9.92 -19.33
CA SER A 151 -5.95 -9.32 -20.65
C SER A 151 -6.90 -10.14 -21.52
N LEU A 152 -7.87 -9.47 -22.12
CA LEU A 152 -8.82 -10.07 -23.06
C LEU A 152 -8.26 -10.12 -24.49
N GLN A 153 -7.18 -9.40 -24.76
CA GLN A 153 -6.56 -9.30 -26.07
C GLN A 153 -5.07 -9.52 -26.01
N ASN A 154 -4.51 -10.17 -27.04
CA ASN A 154 -3.07 -10.27 -27.26
C ASN A 154 -2.56 -9.04 -28.04
N ASN A 155 -2.28 -7.95 -27.34
CA ASN A 155 -1.82 -6.68 -27.93
C ASN A 155 -0.32 -6.65 -28.24
N SER A 156 0.28 -7.80 -28.63
CA SER A 156 1.72 -7.96 -28.80
C SER A 156 2.39 -7.05 -29.85
N LYS A 157 1.61 -6.28 -30.62
CA LYS A 157 2.11 -5.43 -31.71
C LYS A 157 1.50 -4.03 -31.75
N SER A 158 1.12 -3.47 -30.62
CA SER A 158 0.56 -2.12 -30.59
C SER A 158 1.65 -1.07 -30.74
N ASP A 159 1.58 -0.25 -31.80
CA ASP A 159 2.40 0.94 -32.02
C ASP A 159 1.84 2.19 -31.31
N LEU A 160 0.85 1.99 -30.47
CA LEU A 160 0.22 3.07 -29.72
C LEU A 160 1.26 3.85 -28.89
N LYS A 161 1.23 5.17 -29.01
CA LYS A 161 2.03 6.08 -28.19
C LYS A 161 1.26 6.39 -26.91
N ILE A 162 1.82 6.02 -25.76
CA ILE A 162 1.21 6.21 -24.45
C ILE A 162 2.01 7.25 -23.68
N ILE A 163 1.36 8.34 -23.28
CA ILE A 163 1.92 9.30 -22.35
C ILE A 163 1.41 8.92 -20.96
N PHE A 164 2.31 8.71 -20.02
CA PHE A 164 1.98 8.33 -18.65
C PHE A 164 2.50 9.36 -17.65
N SER A 165 1.60 9.84 -16.80
CA SER A 165 1.95 10.58 -15.60
C SER A 165 1.54 9.81 -14.35
N SER A 166 2.41 9.75 -13.37
CA SER A 166 2.11 9.20 -12.05
C SER A 166 1.53 10.24 -11.09
N LEU A 167 1.51 11.52 -11.46
CA LEU A 167 1.18 12.64 -10.56
C LEU A 167 1.93 12.53 -9.22
N HIS A 168 3.22 12.21 -9.28
CA HIS A 168 4.08 11.89 -8.12
C HIS A 168 3.65 10.66 -7.28
N GLY A 169 2.60 9.93 -7.69
CA GLY A 169 2.02 8.82 -6.93
C GLY A 169 2.71 7.47 -7.17
N THR A 170 2.14 6.45 -6.55
CA THR A 170 2.67 5.07 -6.54
C THR A 170 2.63 4.38 -7.91
N GLY A 171 1.84 4.88 -8.86
CA GLY A 171 1.70 4.29 -10.21
C GLY A 171 3.01 4.14 -10.95
N ILE A 172 3.99 5.01 -10.69
CA ILE A 172 5.32 4.97 -11.33
C ILE A 172 6.03 3.63 -11.12
N THR A 173 5.80 2.98 -10.00
CA THR A 173 6.48 1.72 -9.66
C THR A 173 5.98 0.52 -10.46
N GLN A 174 4.74 0.57 -10.97
CA GLN A 174 4.09 -0.59 -11.58
C GLN A 174 3.58 -0.34 -12.99
N VAL A 175 2.97 0.82 -13.27
CA VAL A 175 2.26 1.06 -14.53
C VAL A 175 3.18 0.96 -15.75
N PRO A 176 4.37 1.58 -15.80
CA PRO A 176 5.25 1.45 -16.95
C PRO A 176 5.68 0.00 -17.22
N ASN A 177 5.97 -0.76 -16.16
CA ASN A 177 6.36 -2.16 -16.26
C ASN A 177 5.18 -3.06 -16.69
N ALA A 178 3.98 -2.78 -16.22
CA ALA A 178 2.78 -3.47 -16.64
C ALA A 178 2.49 -3.23 -18.12
N LEU A 179 2.51 -1.97 -18.58
CA LEU A 179 2.31 -1.62 -19.98
C LEU A 179 3.32 -2.33 -20.90
N LYS A 180 4.61 -2.36 -20.50
CA LYS A 180 5.64 -3.14 -21.23
C LYS A 180 5.30 -4.63 -21.26
N ALA A 181 4.86 -5.20 -20.16
CA ALA A 181 4.47 -6.60 -20.06
C ALA A 181 3.24 -6.94 -20.94
N PHE A 182 2.34 -5.98 -21.17
CA PHE A 182 1.21 -6.10 -22.10
C PHE A 182 1.61 -5.91 -23.58
N GLY A 183 2.88 -5.55 -23.88
CA GLY A 183 3.41 -5.45 -25.22
C GLY A 183 3.46 -4.04 -25.80
N PHE A 184 3.11 -3.00 -25.02
CA PHE A 184 3.26 -1.62 -25.46
C PHE A 184 4.74 -1.20 -25.45
N LYS A 185 5.20 -0.63 -26.58
CA LYS A 185 6.62 -0.27 -26.78
C LYS A 185 6.86 1.24 -26.56
N ASN A 186 5.91 2.07 -26.99
CA ASN A 186 6.05 3.52 -27.03
C ASN A 186 5.44 4.16 -25.78
N ILE A 187 6.15 4.07 -24.67
CA ILE A 187 5.69 4.61 -23.37
C ILE A 187 6.55 5.80 -23.00
N PHE A 188 5.94 6.96 -22.91
CA PHE A 188 6.58 8.24 -22.56
C PHE A 188 6.14 8.66 -21.16
N ILE A 189 7.10 8.76 -20.25
CA ILE A 189 6.82 9.18 -18.87
C ILE A 189 7.00 10.70 -18.77
N VAL A 190 6.02 11.37 -18.16
CA VAL A 190 6.09 12.80 -17.87
C VAL A 190 7.20 13.06 -16.84
N LYS A 191 8.36 13.54 -17.30
CA LYS A 191 9.59 13.66 -16.50
C LYS A 191 9.43 14.47 -15.22
N LYS A 192 8.67 15.58 -15.26
CA LYS A 192 8.42 16.42 -14.09
C LYS A 192 7.67 15.71 -12.97
N GLN A 193 6.94 14.63 -13.29
CA GLN A 193 6.08 13.88 -12.37
C GLN A 193 6.54 12.43 -12.15
N GLU A 194 7.67 12.04 -12.75
CA GLU A 194 8.21 10.69 -12.68
C GLU A 194 8.67 10.34 -11.25
N LYS A 195 9.34 11.28 -10.59
CA LYS A 195 9.83 11.07 -9.22
C LYS A 195 8.71 11.26 -8.21
N PRO A 196 8.54 10.32 -7.28
CA PRO A 196 7.65 10.52 -6.14
C PRO A 196 8.03 11.79 -5.38
N ASP A 197 7.04 12.62 -5.08
CA ASP A 197 7.22 13.89 -4.39
C ASP A 197 6.09 14.08 -3.37
N SER A 198 6.46 14.17 -2.09
CA SER A 198 5.50 14.34 -1.00
C SER A 198 4.80 15.69 -1.00
N GLU A 199 5.40 16.69 -1.64
CA GLU A 199 4.83 18.04 -1.76
C GLU A 199 3.91 18.19 -2.96
N PHE A 200 3.87 17.20 -3.88
CA PHE A 200 3.07 17.22 -5.11
C PHE A 200 3.27 18.53 -5.91
N SER A 201 4.52 18.96 -6.02
CA SER A 201 4.91 20.34 -6.44
C SER A 201 4.48 20.73 -7.86
N THR A 202 4.08 19.78 -8.71
CA THR A 202 3.63 20.05 -10.08
C THR A 202 2.12 19.98 -10.27
N VAL A 203 1.36 19.75 -9.19
CA VAL A 203 -0.11 19.67 -9.21
C VAL A 203 -0.69 20.46 -8.06
N ILE A 204 -1.85 21.08 -8.28
CA ILE A 204 -2.54 21.89 -7.26
C ILE A 204 -3.04 20.98 -6.13
N SER A 205 -3.53 19.79 -6.48
CA SER A 205 -4.02 18.79 -5.54
C SER A 205 -3.71 17.39 -6.09
N PRO A 206 -3.46 16.39 -5.24
CA PRO A 206 -3.35 15.00 -5.66
C PRO A 206 -4.70 14.39 -6.09
N CYS A 207 -5.71 15.20 -6.32
CA CYS A 207 -7.04 14.78 -6.73
C CYS A 207 -7.06 14.36 -8.20
N LEU A 208 -7.35 13.09 -8.46
CA LEU A 208 -7.41 12.53 -9.81
C LEU A 208 -8.61 13.06 -10.62
N LEU A 209 -9.75 13.38 -9.98
CA LEU A 209 -10.92 13.91 -10.63
C LEU A 209 -10.66 15.29 -11.25
N TYR A 210 -9.96 16.15 -10.55
CA TYR A 210 -9.62 17.49 -11.06
C TYR A 210 -8.71 17.46 -12.31
N THR A 211 -7.91 16.42 -12.46
CA THR A 211 -7.03 16.25 -13.64
C THR A 211 -7.73 15.55 -14.80
N SER A 212 -8.85 14.86 -14.58
CA SER A 212 -9.64 14.22 -15.64
C SER A 212 -10.62 15.20 -16.27
N ASP A 213 -11.23 16.09 -15.50
CA ASP A 213 -12.17 17.11 -16.02
C ASP A 213 -11.47 18.08 -16.99
N ALA A 214 -10.20 18.36 -16.80
CA ALA A 214 -9.41 19.17 -17.72
C ALA A 214 -9.20 18.52 -19.12
N ALA A 215 -9.48 17.23 -19.27
CA ALA A 215 -9.41 16.52 -20.55
C ALA A 215 -10.74 16.56 -21.33
N ASP A 216 -11.84 16.84 -20.66
CA ASP A 216 -13.18 16.91 -21.26
C ASP A 216 -13.55 18.33 -21.72
N GLU A 217 -12.76 19.35 -21.37
CA GLU A 217 -12.97 20.76 -21.75
C GLU A 217 -12.15 21.19 -22.98
N GLY A 218 -11.56 20.27 -23.72
CA GLY A 218 -10.70 20.51 -24.89
C GLY A 218 -11.38 20.20 -26.22
#